data_be4eebf259d69bc9ac6ecc52d17d5808
#
_entry.id   be4eebf259d69bc9ac6ecc52d17d5808
#
_cell.length_a   1.000
_cell.length_b   1.000
_cell.length_c   1.000
_cell.angle_alpha   90.00
_cell.angle_beta   90.00
_cell.angle_gamma   90.00
#
_symmetry.space_group_name_H-M   'P 1'
#
loop_
_entity.id
_entity.type
_entity.pdbx_description
1 polymer ?
#
loop_
_entity_poly.entity_id
_entity_poly.type
_entity_poly.pdbx_seq_one_letter_code
_entity_poly.pdbx_strand_id
1 'polypeptide(L)'
;MAKVLIINPVIRAEDDPRHVPYGLALLAAVANREGHEIQVFDANGWRPTDEELIEAIQADAWDVIATGGITTAYGYMKKTVRLARKNAPDALIMMGGGALTAMPRDIMGFCPEIDIGGIGEGVITFPDVLKEIDEGRNRKSDWSDVQGIIWRTTRGDIVLNAERPLLDNIDSLPFPMYELFPLDIYFKNSCILLSEEAMLAKRRLDINMSYGCSLICRFCFHLGLTGDMKYEQTDRSDGGDVVFNNDRNIRWHSPEFVVRQVKYMKDRFNVDFVSFLDENLMTMHVSTKKKWLFEICDLWIKEGLQPTCVRDGVPHDPNTCDGVHWGGTSHATLAYPEVLQAMHKAGCTYLDYGLESFSDRVLKTIGKGATVKTNERCLKITMEAGIRPIPNQIIGFPDEFFDSLYDNVAFWDRIGIMVKPFFATPYPGSEWYYTYKDWIIEQYGGDLEAFILDVGDATKITAVISHNFNAVELLGLRELMLQHDVKRIKEYETYWRSIHGEPRFAKDVLAEKVTAGKTAPLVQLTKRLVAVA
;
A
#
# COMPACT_ATOMS: atom_id res chain seq x y z
N MET A 1 -8.22 12.39 29.77
CA MET A 1 -9.08 11.81 28.71
C MET A 1 -9.14 12.83 27.58
N ALA A 2 -8.40 12.55 26.50
CA ALA A 2 -8.31 13.46 25.36
C ALA A 2 -9.53 13.33 24.44
N LYS A 3 -9.95 14.46 23.85
CA LYS A 3 -10.95 14.53 22.80
C LYS A 3 -10.25 14.59 21.44
N VAL A 4 -10.56 13.65 20.58
CA VAL A 4 -9.85 13.44 19.32
C VAL A 4 -10.80 13.45 18.13
N LEU A 5 -10.52 14.29 17.14
CA LEU A 5 -11.13 14.25 15.82
C LEU A 5 -10.18 13.55 14.83
N ILE A 6 -10.57 12.40 14.32
CA ILE A 6 -9.85 11.71 13.23
C ILE A 6 -10.52 12.06 11.90
N ILE A 7 -9.78 12.66 10.97
CA ILE A 7 -10.29 13.01 9.64
C ILE A 7 -9.71 12.04 8.62
N ASN A 8 -10.58 11.18 8.04
CA ASN A 8 -10.20 10.32 6.93
C ASN A 8 -10.16 11.14 5.63
N PRO A 9 -9.00 11.29 4.97
CA PRO A 9 -8.88 12.11 3.77
C PRO A 9 -9.52 11.46 2.56
N VAL A 10 -9.96 12.26 1.59
CA VAL A 10 -10.33 11.77 0.25
C VAL A 10 -9.09 11.20 -0.43
N ILE A 11 -9.15 9.92 -0.80
CA ILE A 11 -8.02 9.21 -1.42
C ILE A 11 -7.97 9.47 -2.93
N ARG A 12 -9.13 9.37 -3.58
CA ARG A 12 -9.32 9.61 -5.02
C ARG A 12 -10.65 10.31 -5.21
N ALA A 13 -10.61 11.52 -5.75
CA ALA A 13 -11.81 12.35 -5.91
C ALA A 13 -12.76 11.79 -6.98
N GLU A 14 -12.21 11.15 -8.02
CA GLU A 14 -12.94 10.63 -9.18
C GLU A 14 -13.59 9.25 -8.92
N ASP A 15 -13.13 8.52 -7.89
CA ASP A 15 -13.59 7.17 -7.60
C ASP A 15 -14.63 7.16 -6.47
N ASP A 16 -15.62 6.29 -6.57
CA ASP A 16 -16.52 6.00 -5.46
C ASP A 16 -15.75 5.40 -4.27
N PRO A 17 -16.07 5.78 -3.03
CA PRO A 17 -15.44 5.20 -1.84
C PRO A 17 -15.84 3.73 -1.68
N ARG A 18 -14.85 2.83 -1.72
CA ARG A 18 -15.08 1.36 -1.67
C ARG A 18 -14.45 0.66 -0.48
N HIS A 19 -13.44 1.27 0.12
CA HIS A 19 -12.65 0.68 1.19
C HIS A 19 -12.75 1.53 2.44
N VAL A 20 -13.32 0.95 3.50
CA VAL A 20 -13.27 1.56 4.83
C VAL A 20 -11.80 1.58 5.27
N PRO A 21 -11.26 2.71 5.77
CA PRO A 21 -9.86 2.81 6.12
C PRO A 21 -9.53 1.98 7.37
N TYR A 22 -9.15 0.71 7.16
CA TYR A 22 -8.84 -0.26 8.21
C TYR A 22 -7.90 0.32 9.29
N GLY A 23 -6.81 0.96 8.85
CA GLY A 23 -5.83 1.55 9.77
C GLY A 23 -6.42 2.63 10.69
N LEU A 24 -7.28 3.52 10.17
CA LEU A 24 -7.91 4.56 10.99
C LEU A 24 -8.97 3.97 11.92
N ALA A 25 -9.76 2.97 11.44
CA ALA A 25 -10.73 2.26 12.26
C ALA A 25 -10.04 1.51 13.42
N LEU A 26 -8.85 0.97 13.18
CA LEU A 26 -8.03 0.32 14.20
C LEU A 26 -7.43 1.32 15.19
N LEU A 27 -6.91 2.46 14.72
CA LEU A 27 -6.41 3.53 15.59
C LEU A 27 -7.50 4.09 16.49
N ALA A 28 -8.71 4.30 15.95
CA ALA A 28 -9.86 4.71 16.74
C ALA A 28 -10.18 3.68 17.85
N ALA A 29 -10.13 2.38 17.50
CA ALA A 29 -10.39 1.30 18.46
C ALA A 29 -9.34 1.23 19.58
N VAL A 30 -8.05 1.40 19.25
CA VAL A 30 -6.98 1.41 20.25
C VAL A 30 -7.11 2.61 21.18
N ALA A 31 -7.32 3.81 20.65
CA ALA A 31 -7.49 5.02 21.45
C ALA A 31 -8.75 4.97 22.33
N ASN A 32 -9.87 4.45 21.80
CA ASN A 32 -11.09 4.26 22.58
C ASN A 32 -10.91 3.24 23.71
N ARG A 33 -10.15 2.18 23.49
CA ARG A 33 -9.80 1.19 24.55
C ARG A 33 -9.03 1.82 25.71
N GLU A 34 -8.16 2.78 25.42
CA GLU A 34 -7.41 3.52 26.44
C GLU A 34 -8.25 4.64 27.11
N GLY A 35 -9.53 4.79 26.73
CA GLY A 35 -10.49 5.68 27.39
C GLY A 35 -10.59 7.08 26.78
N HIS A 36 -10.03 7.34 25.62
CA HIS A 36 -10.16 8.64 24.94
C HIS A 36 -11.49 8.75 24.17
N GLU A 37 -11.97 9.97 24.01
CA GLU A 37 -13.18 10.29 23.24
C GLU A 37 -12.81 10.48 21.78
N ILE A 38 -13.30 9.58 20.90
CA ILE A 38 -12.93 9.56 19.49
C ILE A 38 -14.14 9.88 18.63
N GLN A 39 -13.99 10.90 17.79
CA GLN A 39 -14.91 11.15 16.67
C GLN A 39 -14.17 10.98 15.36
N VAL A 40 -14.84 10.35 14.38
CA VAL A 40 -14.32 10.21 13.03
C VAL A 40 -15.14 11.08 12.07
N PHE A 41 -14.44 11.90 11.28
CA PHE A 41 -15.02 12.59 10.14
C PHE A 41 -14.50 11.96 8.85
N ASP A 42 -15.35 11.18 8.19
CA ASP A 42 -14.97 10.42 7.01
C ASP A 42 -15.18 11.23 5.72
N ALA A 43 -14.22 12.09 5.38
CA ALA A 43 -14.30 12.87 4.16
C ALA A 43 -14.24 12.00 2.89
N ASN A 44 -13.61 10.81 2.94
CA ASN A 44 -13.61 9.90 1.80
C ASN A 44 -15.00 9.29 1.56
N GLY A 45 -15.74 8.98 2.60
CA GLY A 45 -17.11 8.46 2.49
C GLY A 45 -18.11 9.54 2.08
N TRP A 46 -18.13 10.65 2.80
CA TRP A 46 -19.17 11.68 2.65
C TRP A 46 -18.92 12.67 1.51
N ARG A 47 -17.67 12.85 1.06
CA ARG A 47 -17.31 13.84 0.04
C ARG A 47 -17.75 15.27 0.41
N PRO A 48 -17.40 15.77 1.60
CA PRO A 48 -17.90 17.04 2.11
C PRO A 48 -17.34 18.22 1.34
N THR A 49 -18.06 19.36 1.43
CA THR A 49 -17.54 20.67 1.10
C THR A 49 -16.49 21.13 2.12
N ASP A 50 -15.77 22.20 1.82
CA ASP A 50 -14.81 22.77 2.76
C ASP A 50 -15.54 23.38 3.98
N GLU A 51 -16.73 23.90 3.82
CA GLU A 51 -17.58 24.43 4.87
C GLU A 51 -18.00 23.33 5.86
N GLU A 52 -18.45 22.18 5.37
CA GLU A 52 -18.81 21.03 6.22
C GLU A 52 -17.60 20.47 6.98
N LEU A 53 -16.41 20.46 6.36
CA LEU A 53 -15.19 20.08 7.03
C LEU A 53 -14.81 21.10 8.14
N ILE A 54 -14.97 22.40 7.88
CA ILE A 54 -14.74 23.46 8.86
C ILE A 54 -15.72 23.33 10.02
N GLU A 55 -17.00 23.09 9.77
CA GLU A 55 -18.01 22.85 10.80
C GLU A 55 -17.63 21.68 11.70
N ALA A 56 -17.16 20.56 11.13
CA ALA A 56 -16.68 19.42 11.92
C ALA A 56 -15.45 19.76 12.79
N ILE A 57 -14.51 20.55 12.25
CA ILE A 57 -13.33 21.02 13.00
C ILE A 57 -13.74 21.95 14.15
N GLN A 58 -14.76 22.75 13.99
CA GLN A 58 -15.27 23.71 14.98
C GLN A 58 -16.32 23.13 15.93
N ALA A 59 -16.74 21.86 15.72
CA ALA A 59 -17.86 21.27 16.46
C ALA A 59 -17.58 21.07 17.95
N ASP A 60 -16.31 20.95 18.34
CA ASP A 60 -15.90 20.81 19.74
C ASP A 60 -14.50 21.44 19.98
N ALA A 61 -14.11 21.53 21.25
CA ALA A 61 -12.74 21.88 21.66
C ALA A 61 -11.87 20.62 21.64
N TRP A 62 -11.33 20.29 20.47
CA TRP A 62 -10.49 19.12 20.28
C TRP A 62 -9.11 19.30 20.92
N ASP A 63 -8.65 18.31 21.67
CA ASP A 63 -7.26 18.23 22.11
C ASP A 63 -6.35 17.85 20.96
N VAL A 64 -6.82 16.91 20.09
CA VAL A 64 -6.08 16.45 18.92
C VAL A 64 -6.99 16.42 17.68
N ILE A 65 -6.46 16.93 16.57
CA ILE A 65 -7.02 16.69 15.23
C ILE A 65 -6.01 15.86 14.45
N ALA A 66 -6.39 14.63 14.10
CA ALA A 66 -5.53 13.69 13.44
C ALA A 66 -6.00 13.39 12.01
N THR A 67 -5.05 13.26 11.08
CA THR A 67 -5.31 12.74 9.73
C THR A 67 -4.15 11.85 9.29
N GLY A 68 -4.35 11.06 8.25
CA GLY A 68 -3.27 10.23 7.71
C GLY A 68 -3.74 9.37 6.56
N GLY A 69 -2.77 8.90 5.78
CA GLY A 69 -3.06 8.09 4.61
C GLY A 69 -1.83 7.79 3.77
N ILE A 70 -2.09 7.27 2.58
CA ILE A 70 -1.08 7.01 1.56
C ILE A 70 -0.79 8.29 0.75
N THR A 71 0.27 8.27 -0.04
CA THR A 71 0.74 9.44 -0.81
C THR A 71 -0.33 10.03 -1.74
N THR A 72 -1.18 9.19 -2.33
CA THR A 72 -2.26 9.65 -3.21
C THR A 72 -3.33 10.51 -2.52
N ALA A 73 -3.39 10.49 -1.19
CA ALA A 73 -4.28 11.33 -0.39
C ALA A 73 -3.62 12.64 0.09
N TYR A 74 -2.35 12.86 -0.23
CA TYR A 74 -1.55 13.96 0.33
C TYR A 74 -2.19 15.33 0.12
N GLY A 75 -2.69 15.63 -1.07
CA GLY A 75 -3.32 16.92 -1.36
C GLY A 75 -4.49 17.24 -0.42
N TYR A 76 -5.31 16.22 -0.12
CA TYR A 76 -6.42 16.39 0.83
C TYR A 76 -5.93 16.49 2.28
N MET A 77 -4.93 15.69 2.67
CA MET A 77 -4.33 15.78 4.01
C MET A 77 -3.73 17.17 4.25
N LYS A 78 -3.01 17.74 3.27
CA LYS A 78 -2.46 19.10 3.34
C LYS A 78 -3.57 20.16 3.52
N LYS A 79 -4.66 20.05 2.75
CA LYS A 79 -5.85 20.92 2.92
C LYS A 79 -6.41 20.79 4.33
N THR A 80 -6.58 19.56 4.82
CA THR A 80 -7.13 19.26 6.15
C THR A 80 -6.32 19.91 7.27
N VAL A 81 -5.00 19.75 7.30
CA VAL A 81 -4.17 20.31 8.36
C VAL A 81 -4.16 21.85 8.34
N ARG A 82 -4.24 22.46 7.13
CA ARG A 82 -4.37 23.93 6.99
C ARG A 82 -5.69 24.45 7.55
N LEU A 83 -6.80 23.77 7.23
CA LEU A 83 -8.12 24.13 7.76
C LEU A 83 -8.19 23.89 9.25
N ALA A 84 -7.64 22.78 9.76
CA ALA A 84 -7.56 22.48 11.17
C ALA A 84 -6.80 23.56 11.95
N ARG A 85 -5.61 23.95 11.49
CA ARG A 85 -4.82 25.00 12.16
C ARG A 85 -5.52 26.33 12.18
N LYS A 86 -6.22 26.71 11.08
CA LYS A 86 -6.95 27.96 10.99
C LYS A 86 -8.16 28.02 11.91
N ASN A 87 -8.89 26.91 12.07
CA ASN A 87 -10.20 26.87 12.72
C ASN A 87 -10.19 26.27 14.12
N ALA A 88 -9.11 25.55 14.49
CA ALA A 88 -8.85 25.02 15.84
C ALA A 88 -7.37 25.30 16.22
N PRO A 89 -6.99 26.56 16.47
CA PRO A 89 -5.60 26.98 16.61
C PRO A 89 -4.89 26.36 17.83
N ASP A 90 -5.62 25.96 18.85
CA ASP A 90 -5.07 25.38 20.08
C ASP A 90 -4.95 23.85 20.03
N ALA A 91 -5.68 23.18 19.13
CA ALA A 91 -5.59 21.75 18.96
C ALA A 91 -4.19 21.31 18.49
N LEU A 92 -3.72 20.17 19.02
CA LEU A 92 -2.54 19.51 18.47
C LEU A 92 -2.91 18.84 17.12
N ILE A 93 -2.18 19.21 16.06
CA ILE A 93 -2.40 18.62 14.73
C ILE A 93 -1.41 17.49 14.53
N MET A 94 -1.95 16.28 14.35
CA MET A 94 -1.16 15.07 14.10
C MET A 94 -1.43 14.51 12.71
N MET A 95 -0.35 14.14 12.02
CA MET A 95 -0.42 13.40 10.75
C MET A 95 0.31 12.07 10.87
N GLY A 96 -0.23 11.01 10.22
CA GLY A 96 0.41 9.70 10.18
C GLY A 96 0.22 9.00 8.84
N GLY A 97 0.50 7.71 8.83
CA GLY A 97 0.32 6.84 7.66
C GLY A 97 1.51 6.83 6.69
N GLY A 98 1.31 6.13 5.56
CA GLY A 98 2.38 5.81 4.63
C GLY A 98 3.06 7.02 4.00
N ALA A 99 2.33 8.08 3.70
CA ALA A 99 2.90 9.30 3.13
C ALA A 99 3.93 9.94 4.07
N LEU A 100 3.56 10.13 5.32
CA LEU A 100 4.45 10.75 6.31
C LEU A 100 5.60 9.80 6.68
N THR A 101 5.34 8.52 6.84
CA THR A 101 6.39 7.52 7.13
C THR A 101 7.46 7.48 6.05
N ALA A 102 7.05 7.57 4.78
CA ALA A 102 7.97 7.54 3.65
C ALA A 102 8.80 8.84 3.47
N MET A 103 8.25 9.98 3.90
CA MET A 103 8.84 11.31 3.65
C MET A 103 8.68 12.23 4.87
N PRO A 104 9.14 11.85 6.06
CA PRO A 104 8.78 12.57 7.29
C PRO A 104 9.26 14.02 7.28
N ARG A 105 10.50 14.30 6.88
CA ARG A 105 11.05 15.66 6.85
C ARG A 105 10.45 16.50 5.74
N ASP A 106 10.26 15.91 4.54
CA ASP A 106 9.67 16.61 3.40
C ASP A 106 8.23 17.03 3.75
N ILE A 107 7.39 16.10 4.25
CA ILE A 107 6.00 16.39 4.65
C ILE A 107 5.93 17.45 5.76
N MET A 108 6.76 17.33 6.80
CA MET A 108 6.82 18.34 7.85
C MET A 108 7.28 19.71 7.32
N GLY A 109 8.15 19.73 6.32
CA GLY A 109 8.58 20.95 5.64
C GLY A 109 7.46 21.60 4.82
N PHE A 110 6.69 20.80 4.07
CA PHE A 110 5.59 21.28 3.21
C PHE A 110 4.33 21.67 4.00
N CYS A 111 4.15 21.13 5.21
CA CYS A 111 2.99 21.35 6.06
C CYS A 111 3.41 21.90 7.44
N PRO A 112 3.71 23.22 7.55
CA PRO A 112 4.12 23.82 8.82
C PRO A 112 3.01 23.79 9.88
N GLU A 113 1.80 23.45 9.52
CA GLU A 113 0.65 23.32 10.40
C GLU A 113 0.70 22.05 11.27
N ILE A 114 1.50 21.04 10.90
CA ILE A 114 1.64 19.79 11.63
C ILE A 114 2.54 20.02 12.83
N ASP A 115 2.04 19.64 14.02
CA ASP A 115 2.82 19.65 15.26
C ASP A 115 3.59 18.32 15.43
N ILE A 116 2.90 17.17 15.22
CA ILE A 116 3.47 15.83 15.37
C ILE A 116 3.16 14.98 14.14
N GLY A 117 4.17 14.30 13.63
CA GLY A 117 4.06 13.23 12.64
C GLY A 117 4.31 11.86 13.28
N GLY A 118 3.38 10.91 13.11
CA GLY A 118 3.56 9.53 13.54
C GLY A 118 4.27 8.71 12.45
N ILE A 119 5.40 8.08 12.77
CA ILE A 119 6.21 7.29 11.85
C ILE A 119 6.00 5.79 12.11
N GLY A 120 5.84 5.01 11.05
CA GLY A 120 5.60 3.57 11.13
C GLY A 120 4.22 3.23 11.66
N GLU A 121 4.15 2.27 12.57
CA GLU A 121 2.88 1.78 13.13
C GLU A 121 2.30 2.73 14.18
N GLY A 122 1.13 3.25 13.92
CA GLY A 122 0.43 4.16 14.83
C GLY A 122 -0.21 3.50 16.05
N VAL A 123 -0.37 2.18 16.07
CA VAL A 123 -1.14 1.46 17.11
C VAL A 123 -0.57 1.56 18.54
N ILE A 124 0.70 1.91 18.66
CA ILE A 124 1.33 2.24 19.96
C ILE A 124 1.60 3.74 20.03
N THR A 125 2.12 4.33 18.95
CA THR A 125 2.54 5.74 18.93
C THR A 125 1.38 6.69 19.18
N PHE A 126 0.20 6.43 18.59
CA PHE A 126 -0.96 7.30 18.74
C PHE A 126 -1.50 7.32 20.19
N PRO A 127 -1.80 6.17 20.83
CA PRO A 127 -2.22 6.19 22.24
C PRO A 127 -1.15 6.75 23.18
N ASP A 128 0.15 6.56 22.93
CA ASP A 128 1.20 7.18 23.76
C ASP A 128 1.16 8.71 23.68
N VAL A 129 0.98 9.27 22.47
CA VAL A 129 0.81 10.74 22.33
C VAL A 129 -0.45 11.21 23.08
N LEU A 130 -1.57 10.48 22.99
CA LEU A 130 -2.80 10.84 23.71
C LEU A 130 -2.63 10.78 25.22
N LYS A 131 -1.89 9.79 25.73
CA LYS A 131 -1.56 9.68 27.15
C LYS A 131 -0.75 10.89 27.63
N GLU A 132 0.26 11.31 26.88
CA GLU A 132 1.06 12.49 27.22
C GLU A 132 0.23 13.79 27.24
N ILE A 133 -0.81 13.87 26.38
CA ILE A 133 -1.78 14.98 26.40
C ILE A 133 -2.63 14.93 27.68
N ASP A 134 -3.09 13.76 28.10
CA ASP A 134 -3.81 13.58 29.37
C ASP A 134 -2.96 13.99 30.60
N GLU A 135 -1.63 13.83 30.47
CA GLU A 135 -0.66 14.24 31.49
C GLU A 135 -0.32 15.75 31.43
N GLY A 136 -0.95 16.49 30.49
CA GLY A 136 -0.87 17.95 30.39
C GLY A 136 0.05 18.48 29.28
N ARG A 137 0.64 17.61 28.46
CA ARG A 137 1.36 18.08 27.28
C ARG A 137 0.40 18.66 26.23
N ASN A 138 0.92 19.57 25.43
CA ASN A 138 0.20 20.23 24.35
C ASN A 138 1.16 20.54 23.20
N ARG A 139 0.67 21.19 22.14
CA ARG A 139 1.46 21.54 20.95
C ARG A 139 2.73 22.36 21.22
N LYS A 140 2.86 22.98 22.38
CA LYS A 140 4.05 23.78 22.77
C LYS A 140 5.02 23.02 23.68
N SER A 141 4.69 21.78 24.04
CA SER A 141 5.51 20.96 24.93
C SER A 141 6.73 20.39 24.20
N ASP A 142 7.69 19.91 24.98
CA ASP A 142 8.80 19.10 24.49
C ASP A 142 8.31 17.65 24.31
N TRP A 143 8.58 17.08 23.13
CA TRP A 143 8.18 15.72 22.75
C TRP A 143 9.40 14.81 22.50
N SER A 144 10.59 15.23 22.90
CA SER A 144 11.88 14.57 22.58
C SER A 144 12.02 13.14 23.11
N ASP A 145 11.26 12.76 24.13
CA ASP A 145 11.27 11.44 24.76
C ASP A 145 10.24 10.45 24.20
N VAL A 146 9.32 10.91 23.33
CA VAL A 146 8.32 10.04 22.71
C VAL A 146 8.89 9.37 21.45
N GLN A 147 8.91 8.05 21.41
CA GLN A 147 9.43 7.30 20.27
C GLN A 147 8.45 7.25 19.09
N GLY A 148 8.98 7.07 17.90
CA GLY A 148 8.18 6.85 16.69
C GLY A 148 7.48 8.09 16.16
N ILE A 149 7.98 9.29 16.49
CA ILE A 149 7.45 10.55 16.01
C ILE A 149 8.51 11.45 15.39
N ILE A 150 8.05 12.33 14.51
CA ILE A 150 8.73 13.55 14.09
C ILE A 150 7.86 14.73 14.55
N TRP A 151 8.46 15.77 15.12
CA TRP A 151 7.68 16.85 15.70
C TRP A 151 8.31 18.22 15.49
N ARG A 152 7.52 19.26 15.67
CA ARG A 152 7.94 20.65 15.49
C ARG A 152 8.10 21.33 16.85
N THR A 153 9.31 21.83 17.10
CA THR A 153 9.57 22.63 18.31
C THR A 153 8.88 23.98 18.26
N THR A 154 8.77 24.66 19.41
CA THR A 154 8.24 26.03 19.47
C THR A 154 9.08 27.05 18.68
N ARG A 155 10.31 26.73 18.32
CA ARG A 155 11.17 27.55 17.45
C ARG A 155 10.97 27.25 15.96
N GLY A 156 10.18 26.22 15.63
CA GLY A 156 9.92 25.77 14.25
C GLY A 156 10.90 24.70 13.76
N ASP A 157 11.85 24.25 14.58
CA ASP A 157 12.78 23.17 14.21
C ASP A 157 12.03 21.84 14.08
N ILE A 158 12.42 21.00 13.13
CA ILE A 158 11.87 19.67 12.92
C ILE A 158 12.82 18.64 13.55
N VAL A 159 12.31 17.90 14.55
CA VAL A 159 13.07 16.90 15.30
C VAL A 159 12.50 15.51 15.03
N LEU A 160 13.36 14.59 14.62
CA LEU A 160 13.04 13.17 14.47
C LEU A 160 13.53 12.43 15.71
N ASN A 161 12.60 11.77 16.40
CA ASN A 161 12.92 10.99 17.59
C ASN A 161 13.36 9.56 17.25
N ALA A 162 13.78 8.80 18.27
CA ALA A 162 14.14 7.40 18.12
C ALA A 162 12.99 6.57 17.56
N GLU A 163 13.34 5.56 16.75
CA GLU A 163 12.38 4.61 16.20
C GLU A 163 11.63 3.88 17.33
N ARG A 164 10.37 3.60 17.10
CA ARG A 164 9.57 2.75 17.98
C ARG A 164 9.66 1.30 17.53
N PRO A 165 9.91 0.35 18.46
CA PRO A 165 9.78 -1.07 18.15
C PRO A 165 8.36 -1.42 17.70
N LEU A 166 8.25 -2.32 16.74
CA LEU A 166 6.97 -2.82 16.25
C LEU A 166 6.26 -3.65 17.34
N LEU A 167 4.93 -3.70 17.29
CA LEU A 167 4.14 -4.52 18.20
C LEU A 167 4.34 -6.02 17.90
N ASP A 168 4.95 -6.76 18.81
CA ASP A 168 5.22 -8.20 18.62
C ASP A 168 3.93 -9.03 18.60
N ASN A 169 3.06 -8.83 19.60
CA ASN A 169 1.79 -9.57 19.70
C ASN A 169 0.65 -8.75 19.11
N ILE A 170 0.40 -8.90 17.81
CA ILE A 170 -0.69 -8.19 17.15
C ILE A 170 -2.09 -8.70 17.53
N ASP A 171 -2.22 -9.88 18.13
CA ASP A 171 -3.51 -10.38 18.68
C ASP A 171 -3.98 -9.59 19.91
N SER A 172 -3.12 -8.75 20.49
CA SER A 172 -3.49 -7.83 21.56
C SER A 172 -4.31 -6.63 21.06
N LEU A 173 -4.37 -6.40 19.75
CA LEU A 173 -5.14 -5.31 19.16
C LEU A 173 -6.66 -5.55 19.28
N PRO A 174 -7.45 -4.50 19.48
CA PRO A 174 -8.91 -4.61 19.40
C PRO A 174 -9.37 -4.79 17.95
N PHE A 175 -10.60 -5.21 17.75
CA PHE A 175 -11.20 -5.14 16.42
C PHE A 175 -11.43 -3.69 16.00
N PRO A 176 -11.27 -3.36 14.70
CA PRO A 176 -11.49 -2.00 14.21
C PRO A 176 -12.92 -1.51 14.45
N MET A 177 -13.08 -0.25 14.77
CA MET A 177 -14.37 0.41 14.98
C MET A 177 -14.99 0.85 13.65
N TYR A 178 -15.43 -0.11 12.84
CA TYR A 178 -16.05 0.18 11.53
C TYR A 178 -17.32 1.02 11.64
N GLU A 179 -18.05 0.93 12.76
CA GLU A 179 -19.29 1.67 13.02
C GLU A 179 -19.09 3.20 13.09
N LEU A 180 -17.87 3.69 13.18
CA LEU A 180 -17.57 5.12 13.12
C LEU A 180 -17.57 5.67 11.70
N PHE A 181 -17.69 4.82 10.71
CA PHE A 181 -17.68 5.17 9.28
C PHE A 181 -19.06 5.00 8.65
N PRO A 182 -19.38 5.71 7.56
CA PRO A 182 -20.67 5.61 6.88
C PRO A 182 -20.78 4.29 6.07
N LEU A 183 -20.92 3.15 6.75
CA LEU A 183 -20.88 1.82 6.15
C LEU A 183 -21.87 1.65 4.99
N ASP A 184 -23.04 2.29 5.04
CA ASP A 184 -24.04 2.18 3.96
C ASP A 184 -23.51 2.75 2.64
N ILE A 185 -22.66 3.79 2.68
CA ILE A 185 -22.00 4.34 1.49
C ILE A 185 -20.99 3.32 0.94
N TYR A 186 -20.16 2.74 1.78
CA TYR A 186 -19.18 1.74 1.39
C TYR A 186 -19.84 0.45 0.89
N PHE A 187 -20.91 0.00 1.55
CA PHE A 187 -21.67 -1.18 1.13
C PHE A 187 -22.39 -0.98 -0.20
N LYS A 188 -22.90 0.22 -0.48
CA LYS A 188 -23.45 0.55 -1.79
C LYS A 188 -22.42 0.37 -2.92
N ASN A 189 -21.14 0.57 -2.60
CA ASN A 189 -20.01 0.47 -3.52
C ASN A 189 -19.21 -0.84 -3.33
N SER A 190 -19.80 -1.89 -2.76
CA SER A 190 -19.12 -3.17 -2.46
C SER A 190 -18.61 -3.91 -3.68
N CYS A 191 -19.22 -3.69 -4.84
CA CYS A 191 -18.85 -4.37 -6.08
C CYS A 191 -17.39 -4.11 -6.47
N ILE A 192 -16.61 -5.20 -6.62
CA ILE A 192 -15.27 -5.18 -7.18
C ILE A 192 -15.15 -6.24 -8.29
N LEU A 193 -14.48 -5.88 -9.39
CA LEU A 193 -14.42 -6.72 -10.61
C LEU A 193 -13.32 -7.80 -10.53
N LEU A 194 -13.23 -8.51 -9.40
CA LEU A 194 -12.18 -9.50 -9.15
C LEU A 194 -12.68 -10.94 -9.26
N SER A 195 -13.91 -11.23 -8.81
CA SER A 195 -14.60 -12.51 -9.04
C SER A 195 -16.10 -12.26 -9.13
N GLU A 196 -16.89 -13.27 -9.49
CA GLU A 196 -18.35 -13.16 -9.54
C GLU A 196 -18.92 -12.84 -8.15
N GLU A 197 -18.47 -13.56 -7.13
CA GLU A 197 -18.88 -13.39 -5.75
C GLU A 197 -18.51 -12.00 -5.20
N ALA A 198 -17.32 -11.51 -5.56
CA ALA A 198 -16.88 -10.16 -5.21
C ALA A 198 -17.68 -9.06 -5.92
N MET A 199 -18.10 -9.31 -7.17
CA MET A 199 -18.99 -8.39 -7.91
C MET A 199 -20.40 -8.35 -7.32
N LEU A 200 -20.90 -9.46 -6.81
CA LEU A 200 -22.24 -9.60 -6.27
C LEU A 200 -22.32 -9.35 -4.75
N ALA A 201 -21.19 -9.11 -4.10
CA ALA A 201 -21.12 -8.83 -2.67
C ALA A 201 -21.96 -7.60 -2.30
N LYS A 202 -22.82 -7.73 -1.28
CA LYS A 202 -23.66 -6.65 -0.78
C LYS A 202 -23.00 -5.84 0.32
N ARG A 203 -22.18 -6.51 1.15
CA ARG A 203 -21.55 -5.92 2.33
C ARG A 203 -20.13 -6.43 2.47
N ARG A 204 -19.19 -5.71 1.83
CA ARG A 204 -17.77 -6.03 1.90
C ARG A 204 -17.05 -5.14 2.91
N LEU A 205 -16.19 -5.75 3.70
CA LEU A 205 -15.19 -5.06 4.50
C LEU A 205 -13.79 -5.62 4.25
N ASP A 206 -12.81 -4.80 4.56
CA ASP A 206 -11.40 -5.14 4.39
C ASP A 206 -10.75 -5.33 5.76
N ILE A 207 -9.83 -6.29 5.87
CA ILE A 207 -9.01 -6.54 7.07
C ILE A 207 -7.58 -6.90 6.70
N ASN A 208 -6.66 -6.73 7.65
CA ASN A 208 -5.32 -7.31 7.59
C ASN A 208 -5.25 -8.53 8.52
N MET A 209 -4.79 -9.66 7.99
CA MET A 209 -4.46 -10.85 8.79
C MET A 209 -3.00 -10.84 9.23
N SER A 210 -2.14 -10.09 8.51
CA SER A 210 -0.71 -10.09 8.70
C SER A 210 -0.07 -8.78 8.25
N TYR A 211 1.18 -8.58 8.63
CA TYR A 211 2.00 -7.43 8.29
C TYR A 211 3.37 -7.91 7.81
N GLY A 212 3.82 -7.33 6.71
CA GLY A 212 5.10 -7.60 6.10
C GLY A 212 5.10 -8.70 5.03
N CYS A 213 6.13 -8.68 4.21
CA CYS A 213 6.31 -9.58 3.09
C CYS A 213 7.74 -10.14 3.05
N SER A 214 7.92 -11.42 2.73
CA SER A 214 9.24 -12.05 2.63
C SER A 214 10.03 -11.67 1.38
N LEU A 215 9.46 -10.86 0.49
CA LEU A 215 10.05 -10.51 -0.80
C LEU A 215 10.56 -9.06 -0.82
N ILE A 216 11.59 -8.78 -1.63
CA ILE A 216 12.23 -7.47 -1.77
C ILE A 216 12.00 -6.93 -3.17
N CYS A 217 10.76 -6.61 -3.49
CA CYS A 217 10.46 -5.96 -4.78
C CYS A 217 10.84 -4.47 -4.69
N ARG A 218 11.77 -4.02 -5.53
CA ARG A 218 12.33 -2.66 -5.50
C ARG A 218 11.34 -1.54 -5.72
N PHE A 219 10.22 -1.84 -6.40
CA PHE A 219 9.14 -0.90 -6.67
C PHE A 219 8.11 -0.81 -5.54
N CYS A 220 8.14 -1.75 -4.57
CA CYS A 220 7.12 -1.87 -3.54
C CYS A 220 7.32 -0.82 -2.44
N PHE A 221 6.30 -0.01 -2.17
CA PHE A 221 6.32 1.03 -1.14
C PHE A 221 6.04 0.49 0.27
N HIS A 222 5.55 -0.73 0.40
CA HIS A 222 5.28 -1.36 1.70
C HIS A 222 6.54 -1.58 2.54
N LEU A 223 7.72 -1.62 1.92
CA LEU A 223 8.99 -1.74 2.62
C LEU A 223 9.16 -0.68 3.73
N GLY A 224 8.69 0.54 3.48
CA GLY A 224 8.76 1.62 4.46
C GLY A 224 7.72 1.57 5.57
N LEU A 225 6.67 0.79 5.41
CA LEU A 225 5.58 0.69 6.39
C LEU A 225 5.78 -0.46 7.38
N THR A 226 6.59 -1.45 7.03
CA THR A 226 6.76 -2.69 7.79
C THR A 226 8.04 -2.73 8.62
N GLY A 227 8.75 -1.63 8.74
CA GLY A 227 10.00 -1.51 9.48
C GLY A 227 11.26 -1.92 8.69
N ASP A 228 11.12 -2.19 7.40
CA ASP A 228 12.25 -2.56 6.52
C ASP A 228 13.10 -1.36 6.07
N MET A 229 12.62 -0.13 6.27
CA MET A 229 13.39 1.10 6.07
C MET A 229 13.81 1.70 7.41
N LYS A 230 15.07 2.13 7.47
CA LYS A 230 15.60 2.91 8.57
C LYS A 230 16.11 4.25 8.07
N TYR A 231 15.93 5.26 8.91
CA TYR A 231 16.49 6.58 8.66
C TYR A 231 17.80 6.67 9.42
N GLU A 232 18.93 6.76 8.70
CA GLU A 232 20.20 7.13 9.31
C GLU A 232 20.27 8.65 9.39
N GLN A 233 20.53 9.19 10.58
CA GLN A 233 20.90 10.58 10.74
C GLN A 233 22.28 10.77 10.12
N THR A 234 22.33 11.46 8.99
CA THR A 234 23.59 11.91 8.40
C THR A 234 23.80 13.37 8.74
N ASP A 235 25.07 13.81 8.81
CA ASP A 235 25.44 15.24 9.01
C ASP A 235 25.07 16.12 7.79
N ARG A 236 24.26 15.60 6.87
CA ARG A 236 23.82 16.32 5.68
C ARG A 236 22.60 17.18 5.98
N SER A 237 22.58 18.35 5.38
CA SER A 237 21.49 19.34 5.48
C SER A 237 20.14 18.84 4.91
N ASP A 238 20.14 17.75 4.14
CA ASP A 238 18.97 17.12 3.51
C ASP A 238 18.22 16.11 4.39
N GLY A 239 18.75 15.88 5.61
CA GLY A 239 17.97 15.20 6.65
C GLY A 239 18.13 13.70 6.80
N GLY A 240 19.08 13.07 6.12
CA GLY A 240 19.43 11.67 6.35
C GLY A 240 19.20 10.76 5.15
N ASP A 241 19.96 9.67 5.12
CA ASP A 241 19.84 8.64 4.09
C ASP A 241 18.81 7.58 4.52
N VAL A 242 18.00 7.13 3.58
CA VAL A 242 17.12 5.96 3.76
C VAL A 242 17.96 4.71 3.54
N VAL A 243 18.04 3.86 4.54
CA VAL A 243 18.70 2.57 4.47
C VAL A 243 17.66 1.46 4.42
N PHE A 244 17.67 0.69 3.31
CA PHE A 244 16.83 -0.49 3.20
C PHE A 244 17.45 -1.61 4.03
N ASN A 245 16.75 -2.02 5.08
CA ASN A 245 17.14 -3.13 5.93
C ASN A 245 16.57 -4.45 5.36
N ASN A 246 17.32 -5.54 5.53
CA ASN A 246 16.82 -6.89 5.22
C ASN A 246 16.02 -7.51 6.38
N ASP A 247 15.92 -6.83 7.52
CA ASP A 247 15.10 -7.27 8.64
C ASP A 247 13.64 -7.11 8.30
N ARG A 248 12.97 -8.24 8.13
CA ARG A 248 11.57 -8.30 7.78
C ARG A 248 10.80 -8.72 9.01
N ASN A 249 10.15 -7.78 9.62
CA ASN A 249 9.28 -8.02 10.75
C ASN A 249 7.94 -8.57 10.28
N ILE A 250 7.96 -9.84 9.81
CA ILE A 250 6.76 -10.52 9.38
C ILE A 250 6.00 -10.95 10.63
N ARG A 251 4.79 -10.45 10.81
CA ARG A 251 3.90 -10.74 11.93
C ARG A 251 2.52 -11.10 11.41
N TRP A 252 1.82 -11.94 12.12
CA TRP A 252 0.48 -12.40 11.74
C TRP A 252 -0.40 -12.59 12.96
N HIS A 253 -1.68 -12.40 12.77
CA HIS A 253 -2.70 -12.79 13.73
C HIS A 253 -2.81 -14.33 13.80
N SER A 254 -3.16 -14.85 14.97
CA SER A 254 -3.51 -16.27 15.07
C SER A 254 -4.74 -16.59 14.21
N PRO A 255 -4.86 -17.83 13.73
CA PRO A 255 -6.04 -18.26 12.98
C PRO A 255 -7.35 -18.00 13.73
N GLU A 256 -7.33 -18.18 15.06
CA GLU A 256 -8.47 -17.92 15.95
C GLU A 256 -8.85 -16.44 15.98
N PHE A 257 -7.87 -15.54 16.00
CA PHE A 257 -8.13 -14.10 15.97
C PHE A 257 -8.77 -13.69 14.65
N VAL A 258 -8.22 -14.14 13.51
CA VAL A 258 -8.72 -13.83 12.17
C VAL A 258 -10.19 -14.28 12.03
N VAL A 259 -10.47 -15.54 12.34
CA VAL A 259 -11.82 -16.10 12.19
C VAL A 259 -12.81 -15.43 13.14
N ARG A 260 -12.39 -15.12 14.38
CA ARG A 260 -13.21 -14.39 15.35
C ARG A 260 -13.54 -12.98 14.87
N GLN A 261 -12.59 -12.29 14.25
CA GLN A 261 -12.83 -10.94 13.69
C GLN A 261 -13.83 -11.01 12.53
N VAL A 262 -13.68 -11.96 11.60
CA VAL A 262 -14.61 -12.11 10.48
C VAL A 262 -16.01 -12.49 10.98
N LYS A 263 -16.10 -13.37 11.98
CA LYS A 263 -17.38 -13.71 12.61
C LYS A 263 -18.04 -12.49 13.26
N TYR A 264 -17.28 -11.68 13.98
CA TYR A 264 -17.76 -10.40 14.50
C TYR A 264 -18.30 -9.48 13.39
N MET A 265 -17.60 -9.39 12.25
CA MET A 265 -18.03 -8.57 11.12
C MET A 265 -19.31 -9.11 10.48
N LYS A 266 -19.43 -10.44 10.34
CA LYS A 266 -20.65 -11.09 9.86
C LYS A 266 -21.83 -10.82 10.80
N ASP A 267 -21.66 -11.10 12.09
CA ASP A 267 -22.74 -11.01 13.08
C ASP A 267 -23.21 -9.56 13.31
N ARG A 268 -22.28 -8.60 13.31
CA ARG A 268 -22.59 -7.20 13.61
C ARG A 268 -23.00 -6.36 12.39
N PHE A 269 -22.36 -6.60 11.25
CA PHE A 269 -22.55 -5.78 10.04
C PHE A 269 -23.14 -6.56 8.87
N ASN A 270 -23.44 -7.85 9.06
CA ASN A 270 -23.94 -8.75 8.03
C ASN A 270 -23.03 -8.80 6.79
N VAL A 271 -21.71 -8.87 7.01
CA VAL A 271 -20.69 -8.94 5.95
C VAL A 271 -20.80 -10.29 5.24
N ASP A 272 -20.83 -10.26 3.93
CA ASP A 272 -20.89 -11.42 3.03
C ASP A 272 -19.60 -11.63 2.23
N PHE A 273 -18.71 -10.63 2.24
CA PHE A 273 -17.40 -10.69 1.59
C PHE A 273 -16.31 -9.99 2.39
N VAL A 274 -15.13 -10.60 2.48
CA VAL A 274 -13.94 -10.01 3.10
C VAL A 274 -12.79 -9.94 2.11
N SER A 275 -12.17 -8.76 1.94
CA SER A 275 -10.91 -8.62 1.21
C SER A 275 -9.75 -8.52 2.20
N PHE A 276 -8.75 -9.39 2.06
CA PHE A 276 -7.55 -9.33 2.84
C PHE A 276 -6.55 -8.36 2.21
N LEU A 277 -6.19 -7.31 2.96
CA LEU A 277 -5.27 -6.25 2.55
C LEU A 277 -3.79 -6.60 2.75
N ASP A 278 -3.53 -7.82 3.15
CA ASP A 278 -2.17 -8.33 3.37
C ASP A 278 -1.29 -8.12 2.13
N GLU A 279 -0.04 -7.72 2.32
CA GLU A 279 0.92 -7.57 1.23
C GLU A 279 1.15 -8.89 0.49
N ASN A 280 1.04 -10.02 1.20
CA ASN A 280 1.16 -11.36 0.62
C ASN A 280 0.72 -12.45 1.61
N LEU A 281 -0.47 -12.96 1.47
CA LEU A 281 -1.03 -14.03 2.30
C LEU A 281 -0.13 -15.28 2.43
N MET A 282 0.53 -15.65 1.33
CA MET A 282 1.35 -16.86 1.29
C MET A 282 2.66 -16.74 2.05
N THR A 283 3.14 -15.53 2.35
CA THR A 283 4.32 -15.33 3.19
C THR A 283 4.11 -15.97 4.56
N MET A 284 2.96 -15.73 5.19
CA MET A 284 2.65 -16.27 6.53
C MET A 284 2.48 -17.77 6.50
N HIS A 285 1.86 -18.30 5.45
CA HIS A 285 1.73 -19.74 5.29
C HIS A 285 3.11 -20.44 5.25
N VAL A 286 4.07 -19.90 4.51
CA VAL A 286 5.44 -20.44 4.45
C VAL A 286 6.18 -20.25 5.77
N SER A 287 6.08 -19.08 6.38
CA SER A 287 6.73 -18.74 7.66
C SER A 287 6.28 -19.65 8.81
N THR A 288 5.03 -20.13 8.78
CA THR A 288 4.44 -21.04 9.77
C THR A 288 4.56 -22.53 9.39
N LYS A 289 5.54 -22.90 8.60
CA LYS A 289 5.74 -24.29 8.11
C LYS A 289 4.50 -24.85 7.40
N LYS A 290 3.84 -24.00 6.62
CA LYS A 290 2.66 -24.31 5.81
C LYS A 290 1.42 -24.74 6.61
N LYS A 291 1.22 -24.19 7.81
CA LYS A 291 0.06 -24.52 8.66
C LYS A 291 -1.01 -23.42 8.70
N TRP A 292 -0.59 -22.19 8.80
CA TRP A 292 -1.43 -21.04 9.14
C TRP A 292 -2.70 -20.91 8.27
N LEU A 293 -2.59 -20.96 6.93
CA LEU A 293 -3.76 -20.88 6.05
C LEU A 293 -4.66 -22.11 6.14
N PHE A 294 -4.11 -23.31 6.37
CA PHE A 294 -4.94 -24.50 6.61
C PHE A 294 -5.75 -24.35 7.89
N GLU A 295 -5.14 -23.89 8.97
CA GLU A 295 -5.80 -23.67 10.25
C GLU A 295 -6.89 -22.61 10.14
N ILE A 296 -6.67 -21.51 9.40
CA ILE A 296 -7.71 -20.52 9.09
C ILE A 296 -8.86 -21.14 8.30
N CYS A 297 -8.57 -21.90 7.24
CA CYS A 297 -9.60 -22.53 6.42
C CYS A 297 -10.45 -23.54 7.21
N ASP A 298 -9.80 -24.36 8.05
CA ASP A 298 -10.49 -25.33 8.90
C ASP A 298 -11.38 -24.64 9.93
N LEU A 299 -10.89 -23.58 10.59
CA LEU A 299 -11.67 -22.79 11.54
C LEU A 299 -12.81 -22.04 10.85
N TRP A 300 -12.57 -21.49 9.64
CA TRP A 300 -13.61 -20.82 8.85
C TRP A 300 -14.81 -21.74 8.59
N ILE A 301 -14.54 -22.99 8.20
CA ILE A 301 -15.57 -24.00 7.98
C ILE A 301 -16.25 -24.38 9.31
N LYS A 302 -15.46 -24.65 10.35
CA LYS A 302 -15.94 -25.06 11.68
C LYS A 302 -16.85 -24.02 12.33
N GLU A 303 -16.53 -22.74 12.18
CA GLU A 303 -17.27 -21.63 12.76
C GLU A 303 -18.47 -21.18 11.91
N GLY A 304 -18.80 -21.93 10.83
CA GLY A 304 -19.97 -21.68 10.00
C GLY A 304 -19.85 -20.47 9.08
N LEU A 305 -18.62 -20.05 8.76
CA LEU A 305 -18.36 -18.97 7.80
C LEU A 305 -18.26 -19.45 6.35
N GLN A 306 -18.16 -20.78 6.12
CA GLN A 306 -18.11 -21.35 4.77
C GLN A 306 -19.38 -20.98 4.00
N PRO A 307 -19.26 -20.39 2.79
CA PRO A 307 -20.43 -20.06 1.97
C PRO A 307 -21.23 -21.31 1.60
N THR A 308 -22.54 -21.24 1.72
CA THR A 308 -23.42 -22.39 1.45
C THR A 308 -23.32 -22.86 0.01
N CYS A 309 -23.16 -21.96 -0.95
CA CYS A 309 -22.95 -22.31 -2.36
C CYS A 309 -21.68 -23.16 -2.56
N VAL A 310 -20.59 -22.84 -1.87
CA VAL A 310 -19.34 -23.63 -1.91
C VAL A 310 -19.53 -25.00 -1.24
N ARG A 311 -20.18 -25.01 -0.08
CA ARG A 311 -20.47 -26.27 0.66
C ARG A 311 -21.34 -27.22 -0.16
N ASP A 312 -22.36 -26.69 -0.81
CA ASP A 312 -23.37 -27.48 -1.51
C ASP A 312 -23.03 -27.72 -2.99
N GLY A 313 -21.92 -27.12 -3.48
CA GLY A 313 -21.43 -27.26 -4.87
C GLY A 313 -22.39 -26.66 -5.91
N VAL A 314 -23.08 -25.56 -5.56
CA VAL A 314 -24.05 -24.88 -6.43
C VAL A 314 -23.53 -23.50 -6.86
N PRO A 315 -24.01 -22.93 -7.97
CA PRO A 315 -23.67 -21.56 -8.36
C PRO A 315 -24.00 -20.54 -7.26
N HIS A 316 -23.18 -19.49 -7.16
CA HIS A 316 -23.43 -18.42 -6.19
C HIS A 316 -24.68 -17.62 -6.53
N ASP A 317 -25.58 -17.49 -5.55
CA ASP A 317 -26.72 -16.56 -5.58
C ASP A 317 -26.65 -15.67 -4.34
N PRO A 318 -26.42 -14.36 -4.49
CA PRO A 318 -26.24 -13.44 -3.36
C PRO A 318 -27.50 -13.26 -2.51
N ASN A 319 -28.68 -13.80 -2.94
CA ASN A 319 -29.91 -13.72 -2.17
C ASN A 319 -30.11 -14.93 -1.28
N THR A 320 -29.49 -16.05 -1.57
CA THR A 320 -29.69 -17.32 -0.86
C THR A 320 -28.42 -17.90 -0.26
N CYS A 321 -27.23 -17.47 -0.75
CA CYS A 321 -25.97 -17.92 -0.20
C CYS A 321 -25.72 -17.25 1.16
N ASP A 322 -25.59 -18.07 2.20
CA ASP A 322 -25.11 -17.64 3.53
C ASP A 322 -23.64 -18.04 3.70
N GLY A 323 -22.92 -17.30 4.53
CA GLY A 323 -21.48 -17.44 4.75
C GLY A 323 -20.72 -16.18 4.34
N VAL A 324 -19.42 -16.29 4.28
CA VAL A 324 -18.54 -15.16 3.93
C VAL A 324 -17.53 -15.61 2.88
N HIS A 325 -17.61 -15.06 1.69
CA HIS A 325 -16.59 -15.20 0.66
C HIS A 325 -15.39 -14.30 0.95
N TRP A 326 -14.26 -14.62 0.37
CA TRP A 326 -13.07 -13.82 0.56
C TRP A 326 -12.08 -13.90 -0.59
N GLY A 327 -11.15 -12.96 -0.63
CA GLY A 327 -10.02 -12.93 -1.53
C GLY A 327 -8.91 -12.06 -0.99
N GLY A 328 -7.77 -12.04 -1.66
CA GLY A 328 -6.62 -11.24 -1.21
C GLY A 328 -5.45 -11.31 -2.18
N THR A 329 -4.32 -10.74 -1.75
CA THR A 329 -3.10 -10.63 -2.56
C THR A 329 -2.13 -11.77 -2.26
N SER A 330 -1.46 -12.27 -3.29
CA SER A 330 -0.46 -13.32 -3.16
C SER A 330 0.71 -13.15 -4.13
N HIS A 331 1.73 -14.00 -3.98
CA HIS A 331 2.90 -14.02 -4.84
C HIS A 331 3.02 -15.36 -5.56
N ALA A 332 3.35 -15.32 -6.85
CA ALA A 332 3.36 -16.49 -7.73
C ALA A 332 4.26 -17.64 -7.26
N THR A 333 5.41 -17.33 -6.62
CA THR A 333 6.35 -18.35 -6.14
C THR A 333 5.84 -19.15 -4.94
N LEU A 334 4.87 -18.62 -4.21
CA LEU A 334 4.38 -19.17 -2.96
C LEU A 334 3.04 -19.91 -3.10
N ALA A 335 2.49 -19.97 -4.32
CA ALA A 335 1.24 -20.68 -4.60
C ALA A 335 1.47 -22.21 -4.67
N TYR A 336 0.69 -22.97 -3.89
CA TYR A 336 0.73 -24.45 -3.83
C TYR A 336 -0.67 -25.01 -4.01
N PRO A 337 -0.84 -26.11 -4.81
CA PRO A 337 -2.16 -26.68 -5.10
C PRO A 337 -2.99 -27.02 -3.87
N GLU A 338 -2.36 -27.61 -2.86
CA GLU A 338 -3.03 -28.13 -1.67
C GLU A 338 -3.65 -26.99 -0.83
N VAL A 339 -2.92 -25.89 -0.65
CA VAL A 339 -3.45 -24.75 0.12
C VAL A 339 -4.49 -23.99 -0.69
N LEU A 340 -4.32 -23.86 -2.01
CA LEU A 340 -5.32 -23.23 -2.88
C LEU A 340 -6.67 -23.99 -2.84
N GLN A 341 -6.63 -25.32 -2.85
CA GLN A 341 -7.85 -26.16 -2.70
C GLN A 341 -8.52 -25.95 -1.34
N ALA A 342 -7.75 -25.88 -0.26
CA ALA A 342 -8.29 -25.59 1.07
C ALA A 342 -8.90 -24.19 1.15
N MET A 343 -8.24 -23.18 0.56
CA MET A 343 -8.74 -21.81 0.48
C MET A 343 -10.05 -21.73 -0.30
N HIS A 344 -10.12 -22.35 -1.48
CA HIS A 344 -11.36 -22.42 -2.26
C HIS A 344 -12.50 -23.05 -1.46
N LYS A 345 -12.25 -24.19 -0.81
CA LYS A 345 -13.21 -24.88 0.04
C LYS A 345 -13.70 -23.99 1.19
N ALA A 346 -12.88 -23.11 1.72
CA ALA A 346 -13.23 -22.14 2.75
C ALA A 346 -13.88 -20.85 2.20
N GLY A 347 -14.10 -20.74 0.88
CA GLY A 347 -14.78 -19.60 0.26
C GLY A 347 -13.88 -18.55 -0.39
N CYS A 348 -12.58 -18.84 -0.58
CA CYS A 348 -11.70 -17.98 -1.37
C CYS A 348 -12.12 -18.00 -2.84
N THR A 349 -12.34 -16.84 -3.45
CA THR A 349 -12.86 -16.73 -4.82
C THR A 349 -11.89 -16.10 -5.79
N TYR A 350 -10.99 -15.25 -5.32
CA TYR A 350 -9.92 -14.67 -6.14
C TYR A 350 -8.61 -14.56 -5.37
N LEU A 351 -7.52 -14.58 -6.12
CA LEU A 351 -6.19 -14.18 -5.64
C LEU A 351 -5.56 -13.21 -6.63
N ASP A 352 -5.18 -12.05 -6.12
CA ASP A 352 -4.52 -11.01 -6.86
C ASP A 352 -3.01 -11.26 -6.86
N TYR A 353 -2.42 -11.44 -8.04
CA TYR A 353 -1.01 -11.75 -8.22
C TYR A 353 -0.28 -10.61 -8.91
N GLY A 354 0.65 -9.99 -8.22
CA GLY A 354 1.64 -9.14 -8.85
C GLY A 354 2.59 -9.99 -9.70
N LEU A 355 2.29 -10.22 -10.96
CA LEU A 355 3.18 -10.93 -11.89
C LEU A 355 4.22 -10.00 -12.52
N GLU A 356 3.90 -8.75 -12.66
CA GLU A 356 4.65 -7.56 -13.08
C GLU A 356 5.17 -7.61 -14.52
N SER A 357 5.82 -8.68 -14.94
CA SER A 357 6.36 -8.85 -16.27
C SER A 357 6.39 -10.32 -16.68
N PHE A 358 6.39 -10.56 -17.98
CA PHE A 358 6.60 -11.88 -18.57
C PHE A 358 7.95 -11.98 -19.31
N SER A 359 8.92 -11.20 -18.85
CA SER A 359 10.33 -11.28 -19.22
C SER A 359 11.18 -11.61 -18.01
N ASP A 360 11.92 -12.73 -18.05
CA ASP A 360 12.79 -13.16 -16.94
C ASP A 360 13.88 -12.12 -16.63
N ARG A 361 14.34 -11.37 -17.64
CA ARG A 361 15.29 -10.28 -17.47
C ARG A 361 14.71 -9.17 -16.59
N VAL A 362 13.50 -8.72 -16.91
CA VAL A 362 12.81 -7.66 -16.15
C VAL A 362 12.49 -8.15 -14.74
N LEU A 363 11.93 -9.37 -14.59
CA LEU A 363 11.61 -9.95 -13.28
C LEU A 363 12.85 -10.02 -12.35
N LYS A 364 14.02 -10.35 -12.91
CA LYS A 364 15.28 -10.36 -12.16
C LYS A 364 15.68 -8.94 -11.72
N THR A 365 15.61 -7.96 -12.61
CA THR A 365 16.02 -6.57 -12.32
C THR A 365 15.17 -5.91 -11.25
N ILE A 366 13.86 -6.16 -11.27
CA ILE A 366 12.93 -5.59 -10.28
C ILE A 366 12.96 -6.31 -8.93
N GLY A 367 13.76 -7.36 -8.80
CA GLY A 367 13.87 -8.14 -7.55
C GLY A 367 12.61 -8.94 -7.20
N LYS A 368 11.81 -9.34 -8.21
CA LYS A 368 10.53 -10.04 -7.98
C LYS A 368 10.70 -11.43 -7.38
N GLY A 369 11.85 -12.09 -7.59
CA GLY A 369 12.08 -13.45 -7.12
C GLY A 369 11.25 -14.52 -7.86
N ALA A 370 10.59 -14.16 -8.95
CA ALA A 370 9.78 -15.04 -9.81
C ALA A 370 10.40 -15.17 -11.21
N THR A 371 9.96 -16.19 -11.96
CA THR A 371 10.25 -16.38 -13.37
C THR A 371 8.94 -16.46 -14.17
N VAL A 372 9.01 -16.28 -15.49
CA VAL A 372 7.86 -16.45 -16.38
C VAL A 372 7.20 -17.82 -16.19
N LYS A 373 8.02 -18.89 -16.07
CA LYS A 373 7.52 -20.24 -15.80
C LYS A 373 6.78 -20.34 -14.45
N THR A 374 7.25 -19.65 -13.43
CA THR A 374 6.59 -19.59 -12.11
C THR A 374 5.26 -18.86 -12.21
N ASN A 375 5.21 -17.75 -12.93
CA ASN A 375 3.99 -16.97 -13.17
C ASN A 375 2.93 -17.82 -13.91
N GLU A 376 3.33 -18.50 -14.98
CA GLU A 376 2.42 -19.38 -15.74
C GLU A 376 1.89 -20.54 -14.90
N ARG A 377 2.78 -21.23 -14.15
CA ARG A 377 2.37 -22.28 -13.22
C ARG A 377 1.37 -21.77 -12.19
N CYS A 378 1.63 -20.61 -11.60
CA CYS A 378 0.77 -20.01 -10.60
C CYS A 378 -0.66 -19.79 -11.12
N LEU A 379 -0.81 -19.17 -12.27
CA LEU A 379 -2.12 -18.95 -12.90
C LEU A 379 -2.86 -20.27 -13.10
N LYS A 380 -2.17 -21.28 -13.67
CA LYS A 380 -2.75 -22.60 -13.93
C LYS A 380 -3.27 -23.28 -12.69
N ILE A 381 -2.44 -23.43 -11.64
CA ILE A 381 -2.83 -24.15 -10.42
C ILE A 381 -3.92 -23.41 -9.63
N THR A 382 -3.97 -22.08 -9.72
CA THR A 382 -5.02 -21.27 -9.08
C THR A 382 -6.37 -21.48 -9.77
N MET A 383 -6.40 -21.49 -11.11
CA MET A 383 -7.61 -21.83 -11.87
C MET A 383 -8.06 -23.28 -11.64
N GLU A 384 -7.12 -24.23 -11.61
CA GLU A 384 -7.41 -25.65 -11.31
C GLU A 384 -8.00 -25.85 -9.90
N ALA A 385 -7.66 -24.99 -8.96
CA ALA A 385 -8.23 -25.01 -7.62
C ALA A 385 -9.63 -24.37 -7.54
N GLY A 386 -10.16 -23.78 -8.63
CA GLY A 386 -11.44 -23.09 -8.64
C GLY A 386 -11.39 -21.63 -8.16
N ILE A 387 -10.19 -21.08 -7.99
CA ILE A 387 -9.98 -19.67 -7.60
C ILE A 387 -9.63 -18.86 -8.85
N ARG A 388 -10.21 -17.66 -8.98
CA ARG A 388 -9.88 -16.74 -10.07
C ARG A 388 -8.54 -16.05 -9.82
N PRO A 389 -7.49 -16.29 -10.63
CA PRO A 389 -6.26 -15.50 -10.54
C PRO A 389 -6.47 -14.15 -11.22
N ILE A 390 -6.02 -13.08 -10.56
CA ILE A 390 -6.00 -11.72 -11.09
C ILE A 390 -4.54 -11.35 -11.35
N PRO A 391 -4.06 -11.43 -12.60
CA PRO A 391 -2.68 -11.07 -12.92
C PRO A 391 -2.53 -9.55 -13.03
N ASN A 392 -1.60 -8.96 -12.28
CA ASN A 392 -1.17 -7.59 -12.46
C ASN A 392 0.15 -7.52 -13.21
N GLN A 393 0.30 -6.52 -14.05
CA GLN A 393 1.47 -6.25 -14.85
C GLN A 393 1.81 -4.76 -14.82
N ILE A 394 3.10 -4.46 -14.90
CA ILE A 394 3.63 -3.10 -14.92
C ILE A 394 4.55 -2.96 -16.14
N ILE A 395 4.52 -1.79 -16.79
CA ILE A 395 5.47 -1.40 -17.84
C ILE A 395 6.17 -0.09 -17.47
N GLY A 396 7.30 0.19 -18.12
CA GLY A 396 8.09 1.39 -17.86
C GLY A 396 9.12 1.19 -16.76
N PHE A 397 9.48 -0.05 -16.46
CA PHE A 397 10.58 -0.37 -15.55
C PHE A 397 11.92 0.20 -16.04
N PRO A 398 12.89 0.49 -15.15
CA PRO A 398 14.17 1.07 -15.54
C PRO A 398 14.89 0.35 -16.68
N ASP A 399 14.91 -0.98 -16.64
CA ASP A 399 15.61 -1.82 -17.63
C ASP A 399 14.68 -2.42 -18.71
N GLU A 400 13.44 -1.93 -18.82
CA GLU A 400 12.54 -2.42 -19.84
C GLU A 400 12.96 -1.97 -21.24
N PHE A 401 12.80 -2.86 -22.21
CA PHE A 401 13.06 -2.59 -23.62
C PHE A 401 12.10 -3.39 -24.51
N PHE A 402 12.14 -3.23 -25.81
CA PHE A 402 11.20 -3.85 -26.75
C PHE A 402 11.10 -5.37 -26.64
N ASP A 403 12.22 -6.06 -26.36
CA ASP A 403 12.24 -7.52 -26.15
C ASP A 403 11.26 -7.96 -25.04
N SER A 404 11.24 -7.26 -23.91
CA SER A 404 10.32 -7.55 -22.82
C SER A 404 8.85 -7.25 -23.18
N LEU A 405 8.60 -6.24 -24.02
CA LEU A 405 7.24 -5.98 -24.52
C LEU A 405 6.75 -7.10 -25.42
N TYR A 406 7.62 -7.64 -26.29
CA TYR A 406 7.30 -8.81 -27.12
C TYR A 406 7.00 -10.05 -26.26
N ASP A 407 7.83 -10.31 -25.24
CA ASP A 407 7.63 -11.39 -24.29
C ASP A 407 6.27 -11.30 -23.61
N ASN A 408 5.87 -10.09 -23.19
CA ASN A 408 4.59 -9.84 -22.54
C ASN A 408 3.41 -10.15 -23.46
N VAL A 409 3.40 -9.65 -24.69
CA VAL A 409 2.33 -9.92 -25.67
C VAL A 409 2.28 -11.40 -26.03
N ALA A 410 3.44 -12.03 -26.30
CA ALA A 410 3.50 -13.45 -26.60
C ALA A 410 3.00 -14.34 -25.45
N PHE A 411 3.20 -13.91 -24.21
CA PHE A 411 2.64 -14.60 -23.05
C PHE A 411 1.11 -14.50 -23.02
N TRP A 412 0.55 -13.30 -23.24
CA TRP A 412 -0.91 -13.11 -23.29
C TRP A 412 -1.57 -13.98 -24.34
N ASP A 413 -0.98 -14.03 -25.55
CA ASP A 413 -1.47 -14.88 -26.65
C ASP A 413 -1.47 -16.36 -26.25
N ARG A 414 -0.42 -16.81 -25.55
CA ARG A 414 -0.27 -18.22 -25.16
C ARG A 414 -1.26 -18.64 -24.09
N ILE A 415 -1.53 -17.78 -23.11
CA ILE A 415 -2.42 -18.13 -21.98
C ILE A 415 -3.88 -17.71 -22.22
N GLY A 416 -4.17 -16.92 -23.26
CA GLY A 416 -5.51 -16.40 -23.56
C GLY A 416 -6.03 -15.38 -22.55
N ILE A 417 -5.13 -14.71 -21.82
CA ILE A 417 -5.49 -13.66 -20.84
C ILE A 417 -4.74 -12.38 -21.20
N MET A 418 -5.46 -11.33 -21.53
CA MET A 418 -4.90 -9.99 -21.70
C MET A 418 -4.88 -9.25 -20.36
N VAL A 419 -3.75 -8.65 -20.05
CA VAL A 419 -3.58 -7.84 -18.82
C VAL A 419 -3.30 -6.40 -19.21
N LYS A 420 -4.12 -5.45 -18.75
CA LYS A 420 -3.85 -4.03 -18.94
C LYS A 420 -2.73 -3.60 -18.01
N PRO A 421 -1.53 -3.26 -18.52
CA PRO A 421 -0.41 -2.92 -17.65
C PRO A 421 -0.64 -1.59 -16.93
N PHE A 422 -0.23 -1.55 -15.66
CA PHE A 422 0.03 -0.31 -14.93
C PHE A 422 1.38 0.29 -15.36
N PHE A 423 1.63 1.53 -14.99
CA PHE A 423 2.93 2.16 -15.21
C PHE A 423 3.81 2.08 -13.96
N ALA A 424 5.11 1.89 -14.18
CA ALA A 424 6.10 1.91 -13.11
C ALA A 424 6.10 3.29 -12.46
N THR A 425 5.51 3.37 -11.26
CA THR A 425 5.38 4.60 -10.48
C THR A 425 6.34 4.54 -9.31
N PRO A 426 7.28 5.50 -9.19
CA PRO A 426 8.22 5.55 -8.08
C PRO A 426 7.52 6.11 -6.83
N TYR A 427 6.68 5.30 -6.18
CA TYR A 427 6.00 5.71 -4.97
C TYR A 427 6.99 6.00 -3.84
N PRO A 428 6.82 7.12 -3.11
CA PRO A 428 7.55 7.35 -1.86
C PRO A 428 7.43 6.15 -0.92
N GLY A 429 8.55 5.72 -0.35
CA GLY A 429 8.65 4.46 0.41
C GLY A 429 9.22 3.29 -0.38
N SER A 430 9.29 3.36 -1.71
CA SER A 430 9.95 2.35 -2.53
C SER A 430 11.44 2.65 -2.73
N GLU A 431 12.26 1.59 -2.93
CA GLU A 431 13.68 1.76 -3.27
C GLU A 431 13.85 2.67 -4.50
N TRP A 432 12.96 2.57 -5.49
CA TRP A 432 13.06 3.38 -6.70
C TRP A 432 12.81 4.86 -6.48
N TYR A 433 11.92 5.24 -5.58
CA TYR A 433 11.73 6.65 -5.24
C TYR A 433 13.04 7.28 -4.77
N TYR A 434 13.75 6.64 -3.84
CA TYR A 434 14.99 7.17 -3.31
C TYR A 434 16.15 7.08 -4.33
N THR A 435 16.19 6.00 -5.13
CA THR A 435 17.20 5.82 -6.17
C THR A 435 17.11 6.87 -7.28
N TYR A 436 15.89 7.24 -7.65
CA TYR A 436 15.63 8.17 -8.76
C TYR A 436 15.13 9.54 -8.29
N LYS A 437 15.21 9.87 -6.99
CA LYS A 437 14.66 11.10 -6.40
C LYS A 437 15.10 12.35 -7.14
N ASP A 438 16.39 12.50 -7.41
CA ASP A 438 16.92 13.67 -8.14
C ASP A 438 16.33 13.78 -9.55
N TRP A 439 16.21 12.67 -10.25
CA TRP A 439 15.63 12.63 -11.59
C TRP A 439 14.12 12.90 -11.59
N ILE A 440 13.42 12.42 -10.57
CA ILE A 440 11.99 12.75 -10.35
C ILE A 440 11.85 14.26 -10.13
N ILE A 441 12.66 14.84 -9.25
CA ILE A 441 12.64 16.29 -8.96
C ILE A 441 12.93 17.10 -10.22
N GLU A 442 13.89 16.68 -11.04
CA GLU A 442 14.24 17.34 -12.32
C GLU A 442 13.03 17.36 -13.28
N GLN A 443 12.28 16.26 -13.39
CA GLN A 443 11.07 16.19 -14.22
C GLN A 443 9.97 17.16 -13.77
N TYR A 444 9.97 17.57 -12.50
CA TYR A 444 9.05 18.55 -11.92
C TYR A 444 9.67 19.94 -11.74
N GLY A 445 10.73 20.25 -12.49
CA GLY A 445 11.36 21.57 -12.48
C GLY A 445 11.99 21.98 -11.15
N GLY A 446 12.37 21.00 -10.31
CA GLY A 446 12.95 21.23 -8.98
C GLY A 446 11.94 21.19 -7.83
N ASP A 447 10.65 20.98 -8.11
CA ASP A 447 9.58 21.00 -7.12
C ASP A 447 9.16 19.57 -6.74
N LEU A 448 9.68 19.05 -5.63
CA LEU A 448 9.32 17.74 -5.12
C LEU A 448 7.85 17.67 -4.67
N GLU A 449 7.31 18.76 -4.11
CA GLU A 449 5.92 18.77 -3.67
C GLU A 449 4.96 18.66 -4.84
N ALA A 450 5.26 19.28 -5.97
CA ALA A 450 4.47 19.15 -7.19
C ALA A 450 4.36 17.68 -7.64
N PHE A 451 5.47 16.90 -7.57
CA PHE A 451 5.43 15.46 -7.84
C PHE A 451 4.49 14.74 -6.87
N ILE A 452 4.59 15.03 -5.56
CA ILE A 452 3.77 14.33 -4.54
C ILE A 452 2.28 14.64 -4.70
N LEU A 453 1.94 15.87 -5.12
CA LEU A 453 0.56 16.27 -5.42
C LEU A 453 0.01 15.61 -6.70
N ASP A 454 0.87 15.31 -7.66
CA ASP A 454 0.50 14.68 -8.94
C ASP A 454 0.48 13.15 -8.86
N VAL A 455 1.17 12.56 -7.89
CA VAL A 455 1.24 11.10 -7.73
C VAL A 455 -0.15 10.53 -7.46
N GLY A 456 -0.65 9.79 -8.46
CA GLY A 456 -1.94 9.11 -8.43
C GLY A 456 -1.77 7.58 -8.34
N ASP A 457 -2.78 6.88 -8.86
CA ASP A 457 -2.63 5.45 -9.08
C ASP A 457 -1.76 5.19 -10.33
N ALA A 458 -1.19 4.00 -10.41
CA ALA A 458 -0.29 3.60 -11.49
C ALA A 458 -1.00 3.41 -12.85
N THR A 459 -2.26 3.78 -13.01
CA THR A 459 -2.97 3.81 -14.31
C THR A 459 -2.54 4.99 -15.17
N LYS A 460 -1.99 6.03 -14.54
CA LYS A 460 -1.44 7.24 -15.18
C LYS A 460 0.08 7.29 -14.97
N ILE A 461 0.78 7.94 -15.89
CA ILE A 461 2.21 8.22 -15.74
C ILE A 461 2.36 9.55 -15.00
N THR A 462 3.10 9.55 -13.91
CA THR A 462 3.49 10.76 -13.17
C THR A 462 4.97 11.07 -13.41
N ALA A 463 5.88 10.26 -12.92
CA ALA A 463 7.31 10.37 -13.22
C ALA A 463 7.79 9.13 -13.97
N VAL A 464 8.68 9.33 -14.94
CA VAL A 464 9.29 8.24 -15.71
C VAL A 464 10.62 7.85 -15.09
N ILE A 465 10.78 6.55 -14.82
CA ILE A 465 12.04 5.96 -14.34
C ILE A 465 12.65 4.99 -15.35
N SER A 466 12.03 4.81 -16.51
CA SER A 466 12.59 4.05 -17.63
C SER A 466 13.83 4.73 -18.21
N HIS A 467 14.89 3.97 -18.47
CA HIS A 467 16.11 4.48 -19.11
C HIS A 467 15.97 4.57 -20.63
N ASN A 468 14.97 3.92 -21.20
CA ASN A 468 14.79 3.75 -22.64
C ASN A 468 13.56 4.47 -23.21
N PHE A 469 12.55 4.69 -22.41
CA PHE A 469 11.28 5.23 -22.90
C PHE A 469 10.86 6.47 -22.10
N ASN A 470 10.32 7.46 -22.81
CA ASN A 470 9.65 8.60 -22.19
C ASN A 470 8.14 8.32 -21.97
N ALA A 471 7.43 9.26 -21.37
CA ALA A 471 6.00 9.09 -21.04
C ALA A 471 5.12 8.85 -22.26
N VAL A 472 5.36 9.58 -23.36
CA VAL A 472 4.57 9.45 -24.61
C VAL A 472 4.79 8.10 -25.24
N GLU A 473 6.04 7.63 -25.28
CA GLU A 473 6.42 6.32 -25.80
C GLU A 473 5.78 5.20 -25.00
N LEU A 474 5.81 5.27 -23.65
CA LEU A 474 5.19 4.27 -22.77
C LEU A 474 3.66 4.19 -22.99
N LEU A 475 2.99 5.35 -23.13
CA LEU A 475 1.56 5.38 -23.46
C LEU A 475 1.27 4.71 -24.79
N GLY A 476 2.02 5.07 -25.84
CA GLY A 476 1.86 4.48 -27.19
C GLY A 476 2.16 3.00 -27.21
N LEU A 477 3.24 2.56 -26.58
CA LEU A 477 3.63 1.15 -26.51
C LEU A 477 2.60 0.31 -25.76
N ARG A 478 2.04 0.82 -24.63
CA ARG A 478 0.95 0.12 -23.92
C ARG A 478 -0.26 -0.10 -24.82
N GLU A 479 -0.67 0.94 -25.57
CA GLU A 479 -1.81 0.80 -26.49
C GLU A 479 -1.55 -0.21 -27.61
N LEU A 480 -0.34 -0.22 -28.20
CA LEU A 480 0.05 -1.21 -29.22
C LEU A 480 0.08 -2.63 -28.63
N MET A 481 0.56 -2.80 -27.39
CA MET A 481 0.51 -4.10 -26.70
C MET A 481 -0.93 -4.58 -26.51
N LEU A 482 -1.84 -3.70 -26.03
CA LEU A 482 -3.25 -4.03 -25.83
C LEU A 482 -3.98 -4.36 -27.14
N GLN A 483 -3.51 -3.83 -28.28
CA GLN A 483 -3.99 -4.18 -29.61
C GLN A 483 -3.31 -5.42 -30.18
N HIS A 484 -2.34 -6.03 -29.49
CA HIS A 484 -1.48 -7.11 -29.98
C HIS A 484 -0.75 -6.75 -31.28
N ASP A 485 -0.49 -5.45 -31.52
CA ASP A 485 0.14 -4.97 -32.75
C ASP A 485 1.68 -5.05 -32.68
N VAL A 486 2.17 -6.28 -32.58
CA VAL A 486 3.61 -6.58 -32.53
C VAL A 486 4.34 -6.05 -33.78
N LYS A 487 3.65 -5.95 -34.94
CA LYS A 487 4.25 -5.41 -36.15
C LYS A 487 4.62 -3.94 -35.98
N ARG A 488 3.69 -3.11 -35.51
CA ARG A 488 3.97 -1.69 -35.24
C ARG A 488 4.98 -1.49 -34.13
N ILE A 489 4.98 -2.33 -33.09
CA ILE A 489 6.01 -2.27 -32.05
C ILE A 489 7.40 -2.49 -32.67
N LYS A 490 7.57 -3.45 -33.62
CA LYS A 490 8.85 -3.71 -34.33
C LYS A 490 9.26 -2.57 -35.26
N GLU A 491 8.29 -2.01 -35.97
CA GLU A 491 8.53 -0.82 -36.81
C GLU A 491 9.01 0.36 -35.96
N TYR A 492 8.38 0.55 -34.79
CA TYR A 492 8.78 1.59 -33.85
C TYR A 492 10.15 1.30 -33.21
N GLU A 493 10.47 0.06 -32.85
CA GLU A 493 11.83 -0.30 -32.38
C GLU A 493 12.89 0.07 -33.40
N THR A 494 12.66 -0.23 -34.70
CA THR A 494 13.59 0.10 -35.76
C THR A 494 13.82 1.61 -35.84
N TYR A 495 12.75 2.39 -35.77
CA TYR A 495 12.83 3.86 -35.74
C TYR A 495 13.56 4.35 -34.46
N TRP A 496 13.20 3.82 -33.30
CA TRP A 496 13.80 4.19 -32.02
C TRP A 496 15.33 3.97 -32.03
N ARG A 497 15.76 2.79 -32.49
CA ARG A 497 17.21 2.48 -32.62
C ARG A 497 17.94 3.39 -33.59
N SER A 498 17.30 3.88 -34.62
CA SER A 498 17.91 4.82 -35.57
C SER A 498 18.20 6.19 -34.93
N ILE A 499 17.47 6.57 -33.88
CA ILE A 499 17.64 7.84 -33.17
C ILE A 499 18.51 7.69 -31.93
N HIS A 500 18.26 6.66 -31.11
CA HIS A 500 18.85 6.49 -29.78
C HIS A 500 20.00 5.48 -29.74
N GLY A 501 20.15 4.61 -30.75
CA GLY A 501 21.17 3.56 -30.79
C GLY A 501 20.79 2.35 -29.95
N GLU A 502 21.70 1.91 -29.07
CA GLU A 502 21.51 0.74 -28.22
C GLU A 502 20.77 1.09 -26.91
N PRO A 503 20.02 0.12 -26.32
CA PRO A 503 19.33 0.34 -25.08
C PRO A 503 20.30 0.61 -23.92
N ARG A 504 19.83 1.41 -22.97
CA ARG A 504 20.55 1.69 -21.72
C ARG A 504 19.94 0.87 -20.60
N PHE A 505 20.77 0.28 -19.77
CA PHE A 505 20.33 -0.50 -18.61
C PHE A 505 20.85 0.11 -17.30
N ALA A 506 20.21 -0.20 -16.17
CA ALA A 506 20.53 0.37 -14.87
C ALA A 506 22.02 0.26 -14.51
N LYS A 507 22.66 -0.88 -14.83
CA LYS A 507 24.11 -1.10 -14.61
C LYS A 507 24.98 -0.07 -15.34
N ASP A 508 24.58 0.34 -16.54
CA ASP A 508 25.34 1.27 -17.38
C ASP A 508 25.15 2.72 -16.87
N VAL A 509 23.90 3.06 -16.53
CA VAL A 509 23.55 4.38 -15.97
C VAL A 509 24.21 4.61 -14.59
N LEU A 510 24.27 3.58 -13.75
CA LEU A 510 24.93 3.65 -12.45
C LEU A 510 26.47 3.79 -12.60
N ALA A 511 27.07 3.09 -13.56
CA ALA A 511 28.51 3.20 -13.83
C ALA A 511 28.90 4.62 -14.30
N GLU A 512 28.08 5.27 -15.12
CA GLU A 512 28.29 6.66 -15.55
C GLU A 512 28.23 7.65 -14.39
N LYS A 513 27.26 7.47 -13.45
CA LYS A 513 27.16 8.34 -12.26
C LYS A 513 28.36 8.20 -11.33
N VAL A 514 28.90 7.01 -11.16
CA VAL A 514 30.10 6.74 -10.37
C VAL A 514 31.34 7.41 -11.01
N THR A 515 31.49 7.33 -12.34
CA THR A 515 32.59 7.95 -13.09
C THR A 515 32.49 9.47 -13.12
N ALA A 516 31.31 10.04 -13.06
CA ALA A 516 31.08 11.49 -13.03
C ALA A 516 31.32 12.14 -11.65
N GLY A 517 31.78 11.39 -10.64
CA GLY A 517 32.10 11.90 -9.30
C GLY A 517 30.90 12.39 -8.48
N LYS A 518 29.68 12.11 -8.91
CA LYS A 518 28.44 12.36 -8.13
C LYS A 518 28.24 11.21 -7.15
N THR A 519 28.99 11.26 -6.05
CA THR A 519 28.92 10.24 -4.99
C THR A 519 27.94 10.67 -3.89
N ALA A 520 27.05 9.76 -3.45
CA ALA A 520 27.25 9.13 -2.20
C ALA A 520 26.18 8.11 -1.73
N PRO A 521 24.85 8.16 -1.88
CA PRO A 521 24.02 7.05 -1.38
C PRO A 521 24.09 5.81 -2.27
N LEU A 522 24.40 5.98 -3.54
CA LEU A 522 24.46 4.92 -4.54
C LEU A 522 25.63 3.92 -4.36
N VAL A 523 26.71 4.30 -3.68
CA VAL A 523 27.89 3.42 -3.52
C VAL A 523 27.62 2.25 -2.57
N GLN A 524 26.78 2.41 -1.58
CA GLN A 524 26.36 1.28 -0.71
C GLN A 524 25.37 0.35 -1.43
N LEU A 525 24.47 0.89 -2.24
CA LEU A 525 23.59 0.10 -3.10
C LEU A 525 24.38 -0.68 -4.16
N THR A 526 25.38 -0.06 -4.81
CA THR A 526 26.18 -0.70 -5.86
C THR A 526 27.04 -1.85 -5.31
N LYS A 527 27.57 -1.73 -4.11
CA LYS A 527 28.33 -2.83 -3.46
C LYS A 527 27.45 -4.04 -3.15
N ARG A 528 26.15 -3.83 -2.91
CA ARG A 528 25.18 -4.92 -2.70
C ARG A 528 24.65 -5.50 -4.02
N LEU A 529 24.51 -4.70 -5.07
CA LEU A 529 24.12 -5.18 -6.41
C LEU A 529 25.18 -6.09 -7.06
N VAL A 530 26.47 -5.85 -6.82
CA VAL A 530 27.57 -6.68 -7.30
C VAL A 530 27.72 -7.98 -6.48
N ALA A 531 27.25 -8.01 -5.24
CA ALA A 531 27.31 -9.21 -4.39
C ALA A 531 26.16 -10.21 -4.66
N VAL A 532 25.16 -9.87 -5.47
CA VAL A 532 24.00 -10.68 -5.82
C VAL A 532 24.00 -11.09 -7.32
N ALA A 533 24.93 -10.57 -8.09
CA ALA A 533 25.24 -11.01 -9.46
C ALA A 533 26.38 -12.06 -9.45
#